data_62421d945bbc7108b3d39daef55b483c
#
_entry.id   62421d945bbc7108b3d39daef55b483c
#
_cell.length_a   1.000
_cell.length_b   1.000
_cell.length_c   1.000
_cell.angle_alpha   90.00
_cell.angle_beta   90.00
_cell.angle_gamma   90.00
#
_symmetry.space_group_name_H-M   'P 1'
#
loop_
_entity.id
_entity.type
_entity.pdbx_description
1 polymer ?
#
loop_
_entity_poly.entity_id
_entity_poly.type
_entity_poly.pdbx_seq_one_letter_code
_entity_poly.pdbx_strand_id
1 'polypeptide(L)'
;STLLKAGQERIQMYALQLIWGAKMANKEYIKKFGFETRFRYLPHYCGTHHGMSTTEYEEIVVKTDTMSFDDFFKIRDFHFLILLLGSKNFKEFQRILKCTELDIVEITKLILKEETLWPTRFKKIVSEFRKACKKELLHEKDVKKEIDEAEIKKLKGAEMFLAPSAVCKLFAKQENIVEFFNYLSELIRRNLNQK
;
A
#
# COMPACT_ATOMS: atom_id res chain seq x y z
N SER A 1 -14.45 2.51 8.44
CA SER A 1 -14.46 2.15 9.86
C SER A 1 -15.55 1.15 10.27
N THR A 2 -16.64 0.99 9.52
CA THR A 2 -17.71 0.02 9.84
C THR A 2 -17.20 -1.41 9.99
N LEU A 3 -16.28 -1.86 9.13
CA LEU A 3 -15.67 -3.18 9.21
C LEU A 3 -14.84 -3.37 10.48
N LEU A 4 -14.06 -2.38 10.88
CA LEU A 4 -13.27 -2.41 12.12
C LEU A 4 -14.17 -2.40 13.36
N LYS A 5 -15.25 -1.61 13.34
CA LYS A 5 -16.27 -1.60 14.40
C LYS A 5 -17.00 -2.93 14.51
N ALA A 6 -17.16 -3.65 13.40
CA ALA A 6 -17.72 -4.99 13.35
C ALA A 6 -16.73 -6.10 13.79
N GLY A 7 -15.53 -5.73 14.26
CA GLY A 7 -14.53 -6.69 14.74
C GLY A 7 -13.66 -7.31 13.66
N GLN A 8 -13.68 -6.79 12.44
CA GLN A 8 -12.78 -7.25 11.38
C GLN A 8 -11.33 -6.89 11.73
N GLU A 9 -10.50 -7.89 12.02
CA GLU A 9 -9.12 -7.70 12.46
C GLU A 9 -8.15 -7.36 11.31
N ARG A 10 -8.49 -7.74 10.07
CA ARG A 10 -7.60 -7.55 8.93
C ARG A 10 -8.35 -6.99 7.72
N ILE A 11 -7.91 -5.84 7.27
CA ILE A 11 -8.42 -5.20 6.05
C ILE A 11 -7.29 -5.18 5.02
N GLN A 12 -7.56 -5.78 3.85
CA GLN A 12 -6.71 -5.66 2.67
C GLN A 12 -7.41 -4.78 1.64
N MET A 13 -6.69 -3.84 1.08
CA MET A 13 -7.15 -2.97 0.01
C MET A 13 -6.29 -3.22 -1.23
N TYR A 14 -6.94 -3.41 -2.37
CA TYR A 14 -6.31 -3.62 -3.65
C TYR A 14 -6.60 -2.44 -4.57
N ALA A 15 -5.69 -2.13 -5.48
CA ALA A 15 -5.99 -1.25 -6.59
C ALA A 15 -7.07 -1.90 -7.46
N LEU A 16 -7.93 -1.08 -8.07
CA LEU A 16 -8.93 -1.56 -9.01
C LEU A 16 -8.22 -2.11 -10.26
N GLN A 17 -8.37 -3.41 -10.47
CA GLN A 17 -7.81 -4.16 -11.60
C GLN A 17 -8.79 -4.18 -12.76
N LEU A 18 -8.35 -3.88 -13.97
CA LEU A 18 -9.14 -4.08 -15.18
C LEU A 18 -8.92 -5.50 -15.70
N ILE A 19 -9.86 -6.37 -15.37
CA ILE A 19 -9.82 -7.78 -15.81
C ILE A 19 -10.50 -7.88 -17.17
N TRP A 20 -9.84 -8.48 -18.13
CA TRP A 20 -10.38 -8.75 -19.47
C TRP A 20 -11.74 -9.45 -19.39
N GLY A 21 -12.71 -8.96 -20.16
CA GLY A 21 -14.08 -9.46 -20.16
C GLY A 21 -14.97 -8.92 -19.02
N ALA A 22 -14.41 -8.24 -18.02
CA ALA A 22 -15.21 -7.58 -17.00
C ALA A 22 -15.84 -6.29 -17.54
N LYS A 23 -17.06 -5.97 -17.06
CA LYS A 23 -17.78 -4.75 -17.47
C LYS A 23 -16.96 -3.47 -17.29
N MET A 24 -16.15 -3.39 -16.24
CA MET A 24 -15.31 -2.22 -15.94
C MET A 24 -14.12 -2.06 -16.90
N ALA A 25 -13.71 -3.11 -17.61
CA ALA A 25 -12.68 -3.06 -18.64
C ALA A 25 -13.24 -2.68 -20.03
N ASN A 26 -14.55 -2.44 -20.14
CA ASN A 26 -15.17 -1.98 -21.40
C ASN A 26 -14.78 -0.51 -21.65
N LYS A 27 -14.46 -0.18 -22.92
CA LYS A 27 -14.06 1.18 -23.35
C LYS A 27 -15.10 2.25 -22.98
N GLU A 28 -16.38 1.93 -23.08
CA GLU A 28 -17.46 2.83 -22.71
C GLU A 28 -17.46 3.13 -21.21
N TYR A 29 -17.21 2.11 -20.39
CA TYR A 29 -17.14 2.24 -18.94
C TYR A 29 -15.90 3.05 -18.53
N ILE A 30 -14.75 2.77 -19.11
CA ILE A 30 -13.50 3.51 -18.89
C ILE A 30 -13.69 4.99 -19.21
N LYS A 31 -14.30 5.30 -20.37
CA LYS A 31 -14.60 6.67 -20.79
C LYS A 31 -15.60 7.34 -19.85
N LYS A 32 -16.67 6.62 -19.45
CA LYS A 32 -17.75 7.14 -18.59
C LYS A 32 -17.24 7.60 -17.22
N PHE A 33 -16.25 6.92 -16.65
CA PHE A 33 -15.71 7.19 -15.32
C PHE A 33 -14.31 7.82 -15.33
N GLY A 34 -13.81 8.22 -16.50
CA GLY A 34 -12.53 8.89 -16.66
C GLY A 34 -11.35 8.07 -16.15
N PHE A 35 -11.36 6.74 -16.37
CA PHE A 35 -10.28 5.88 -15.89
C PHE A 35 -8.98 6.17 -16.63
N GLU A 36 -7.93 6.49 -15.88
CA GLU A 36 -6.54 6.41 -16.32
C GLU A 36 -5.89 5.18 -15.69
N THR A 37 -5.15 4.43 -16.49
CA THR A 37 -4.55 3.17 -16.06
C THR A 37 -3.04 3.18 -16.11
N ARG A 38 -2.43 2.27 -15.38
CA ARG A 38 -1.02 1.91 -15.43
C ARG A 38 -0.91 0.40 -15.33
N PHE A 39 0.24 -0.10 -15.75
CA PHE A 39 0.57 -1.52 -15.71
C PHE A 39 1.60 -1.77 -14.63
N ARG A 40 1.58 -2.95 -14.03
CA ARG A 40 2.64 -3.43 -13.18
C ARG A 40 2.84 -4.93 -13.38
N TYR A 41 4.08 -5.37 -13.25
CA TYR A 41 4.38 -6.79 -13.31
C TYR A 41 3.89 -7.53 -12.07
N LEU A 42 3.57 -8.81 -12.27
CA LEU A 42 3.25 -9.76 -11.21
C LEU A 42 4.45 -10.72 -11.06
N PRO A 43 5.47 -10.39 -10.23
CA PRO A 43 6.75 -11.09 -10.22
C PRO A 43 6.67 -12.60 -9.95
N HIS A 44 5.66 -13.05 -9.18
CA HIS A 44 5.47 -14.48 -8.89
C HIS A 44 4.95 -15.29 -10.08
N TYR A 45 4.41 -14.62 -11.08
CA TYR A 45 3.84 -15.25 -12.27
C TYR A 45 4.74 -15.09 -13.51
N CYS A 46 5.96 -14.57 -13.32
CA CYS A 46 6.98 -14.53 -14.38
C CYS A 46 7.82 -15.80 -14.34
N GLY A 47 8.12 -16.39 -15.49
CA GLY A 47 8.90 -17.61 -15.56
C GLY A 47 9.32 -18.00 -16.96
N THR A 48 10.15 -19.04 -17.03
CA THR A 48 10.58 -19.66 -18.30
C THR A 48 9.95 -21.05 -18.38
N HIS A 49 9.20 -21.31 -19.45
CA HIS A 49 8.56 -22.59 -19.72
C HIS A 49 8.97 -23.05 -21.14
N HIS A 50 9.55 -24.24 -21.25
CA HIS A 50 10.01 -24.82 -22.53
C HIS A 50 10.90 -23.87 -23.34
N GLY A 51 11.80 -23.11 -22.67
CA GLY A 51 12.69 -22.15 -23.32
C GLY A 51 12.05 -20.80 -23.69
N MET A 52 10.76 -20.61 -23.44
CA MET A 52 10.05 -19.34 -23.63
C MET A 52 9.88 -18.63 -22.28
N SER A 53 10.36 -17.42 -22.20
CA SER A 53 10.17 -16.56 -21.02
C SER A 53 8.85 -15.82 -21.11
N THR A 54 8.06 -15.89 -20.06
CA THR A 54 6.77 -15.21 -19.97
C THR A 54 6.73 -14.27 -18.77
N THR A 55 6.05 -13.14 -18.95
CA THR A 55 5.74 -12.20 -17.86
C THR A 55 4.25 -12.02 -17.75
N GLU A 56 3.75 -12.03 -16.53
CA GLU A 56 2.40 -11.58 -16.26
C GLU A 56 2.42 -10.16 -15.71
N TYR A 57 1.44 -9.39 -16.11
CA TYR A 57 1.22 -8.02 -15.65
C TYR A 57 -0.27 -7.76 -15.50
N GLU A 58 -0.59 -6.82 -14.67
CA GLU A 58 -1.96 -6.36 -14.47
C GLU A 58 -2.11 -4.91 -14.86
N GLU A 59 -3.27 -4.56 -15.38
CA GLU A 59 -3.69 -3.19 -15.62
C GLU A 59 -4.50 -2.71 -14.42
N ILE A 60 -4.09 -1.60 -13.82
CA ILE A 60 -4.75 -1.02 -12.64
C ILE A 60 -5.19 0.41 -12.90
N VAL A 61 -6.33 0.77 -12.34
CA VAL A 61 -6.85 2.14 -12.39
C VAL A 61 -6.10 2.98 -11.35
N VAL A 62 -5.50 4.07 -11.80
CA VAL A 62 -4.73 4.99 -10.96
C VAL A 62 -5.38 6.38 -10.86
N LYS A 63 -6.40 6.66 -11.68
CA LYS A 63 -7.18 7.89 -11.64
C LYS A 63 -8.59 7.64 -12.15
N THR A 64 -9.56 8.39 -11.65
CA THR A 64 -10.94 8.44 -12.11
C THR A 64 -11.42 9.88 -12.12
N ASP A 65 -12.65 10.16 -12.55
CA ASP A 65 -13.25 11.50 -12.47
C ASP A 65 -13.30 12.06 -11.05
N THR A 66 -13.36 11.18 -10.03
CA THR A 66 -13.48 11.55 -8.61
C THR A 66 -12.22 11.30 -7.78
N MET A 67 -11.20 10.66 -8.35
CA MET A 67 -9.94 10.33 -7.70
C MET A 67 -8.78 10.78 -8.59
N SER A 68 -7.96 11.72 -8.13
CA SER A 68 -6.76 12.14 -8.83
C SER A 68 -5.64 11.08 -8.73
N PHE A 69 -4.62 11.22 -9.58
CA PHE A 69 -3.43 10.38 -9.50
C PHE A 69 -2.68 10.55 -8.15
N ASP A 70 -2.69 11.75 -7.59
CA ASP A 70 -2.10 12.00 -6.27
C ASP A 70 -2.92 11.33 -5.15
N ASP A 71 -4.25 11.29 -5.28
CA ASP A 71 -5.10 10.61 -4.31
C ASP A 71 -4.86 9.09 -4.32
N PHE A 72 -4.54 8.51 -5.47
CA PHE A 72 -4.12 7.11 -5.55
C PHE A 72 -2.92 6.83 -4.63
N PHE A 73 -1.90 7.68 -4.59
CA PHE A 73 -0.76 7.50 -3.69
C PHE A 73 -1.11 7.75 -2.22
N LYS A 74 -1.97 8.73 -1.92
CA LYS A 74 -2.48 8.94 -0.55
C LYS A 74 -3.23 7.71 -0.04
N ILE A 75 -4.04 7.07 -0.90
CA ILE A 75 -4.73 5.82 -0.56
C ILE A 75 -3.72 4.69 -0.30
N ARG A 76 -2.61 4.63 -1.03
CA ARG A 76 -1.55 3.63 -0.78
C ARG A 76 -0.85 3.86 0.56
N ASP A 77 -0.55 5.10 0.92
CA ASP A 77 -0.01 5.44 2.24
C ASP A 77 -0.99 5.06 3.35
N PHE A 78 -2.27 5.37 3.16
CA PHE A 78 -3.32 4.98 4.09
C PHE A 78 -3.41 3.46 4.24
N HIS A 79 -3.38 2.72 3.13
CA HIS A 79 -3.37 1.26 3.15
C HIS A 79 -2.16 0.68 3.89
N PHE A 80 -0.96 1.23 3.64
CA PHE A 80 0.24 0.82 4.36
C PHE A 80 0.08 0.97 5.87
N LEU A 81 -0.45 2.11 6.34
CA LEU A 81 -0.67 2.35 7.76
C LEU A 81 -1.76 1.46 8.36
N ILE A 82 -2.86 1.22 7.65
CA ILE A 82 -3.90 0.27 8.10
C ILE A 82 -3.32 -1.15 8.24
N LEU A 83 -2.49 -1.60 7.29
CA LEU A 83 -1.80 -2.88 7.39
C LEU A 83 -0.84 -2.93 8.56
N LEU A 84 -0.08 -1.85 8.78
CA LEU A 84 0.88 -1.73 9.87
C LEU A 84 0.16 -1.84 11.22
N LEU A 85 -0.77 -0.94 11.48
CA LEU A 85 -1.49 -0.84 12.76
C LEU A 85 -2.46 -2.01 13.00
N GLY A 86 -2.99 -2.63 11.92
CA GLY A 86 -3.82 -3.83 11.97
C GLY A 86 -3.02 -5.13 12.09
N SER A 87 -1.69 -5.07 12.07
CA SER A 87 -0.85 -6.26 12.17
C SER A 87 -0.87 -6.86 13.59
N LYS A 88 -0.56 -8.16 13.69
CA LYS A 88 -0.44 -8.86 14.99
C LYS A 88 0.57 -8.20 15.94
N ASN A 89 1.59 -7.55 15.40
CA ASN A 89 2.62 -6.88 16.18
C ASN A 89 2.10 -5.62 16.92
N PHE A 90 0.94 -5.10 16.52
CA PHE A 90 0.26 -3.95 17.15
C PHE A 90 -0.96 -4.36 17.99
N LYS A 91 -1.10 -5.65 18.35
CA LYS A 91 -2.27 -6.13 19.08
C LYS A 91 -2.47 -5.42 20.43
N GLU A 92 -1.42 -5.20 21.19
CA GLU A 92 -1.50 -4.46 22.45
C GLU A 92 -1.85 -2.99 22.25
N PHE A 93 -1.31 -2.37 21.20
CA PHE A 93 -1.70 -1.03 20.80
C PHE A 93 -3.20 -0.95 20.45
N GLN A 94 -3.71 -1.92 19.70
CA GLN A 94 -5.15 -2.00 19.38
C GLN A 94 -6.01 -2.18 20.64
N ARG A 95 -5.52 -2.90 21.66
CA ARG A 95 -6.18 -3.00 22.96
C ARG A 95 -6.25 -1.66 23.67
N ILE A 96 -5.15 -0.92 23.66
CA ILE A 96 -5.12 0.45 24.23
C ILE A 96 -6.12 1.35 23.50
N LEU A 97 -6.18 1.29 22.17
CA LEU A 97 -7.15 2.07 21.39
C LEU A 97 -8.60 1.77 21.76
N LYS A 98 -8.94 0.52 22.10
CA LYS A 98 -10.29 0.16 22.56
C LYS A 98 -10.69 0.85 23.87
N CYS A 99 -9.74 1.27 24.68
CA CYS A 99 -9.98 2.06 25.89
C CYS A 99 -10.11 3.57 25.62
N THR A 100 -9.97 3.98 24.38
CA THR A 100 -10.11 5.35 23.91
C THR A 100 -11.27 5.44 22.91
N GLU A 101 -11.67 6.65 22.57
CA GLU A 101 -12.65 6.85 21.50
C GLU A 101 -12.04 6.80 20.08
N LEU A 102 -10.73 6.54 19.98
CA LEU A 102 -9.98 6.51 18.72
C LEU A 102 -9.95 5.08 18.14
N ASP A 103 -10.23 4.96 16.86
CA ASP A 103 -10.03 3.72 16.12
C ASP A 103 -8.78 3.79 15.22
N ILE A 104 -8.40 2.65 14.61
CA ILE A 104 -7.22 2.57 13.73
C ILE A 104 -7.32 3.54 12.54
N VAL A 105 -8.52 3.79 12.02
CA VAL A 105 -8.74 4.70 10.89
C VAL A 105 -8.45 6.13 11.31
N GLU A 106 -8.91 6.52 12.50
CA GLU A 106 -8.70 7.86 13.05
C GLU A 106 -7.23 8.09 13.36
N ILE A 107 -6.57 7.14 14.01
CA ILE A 107 -5.11 7.21 14.25
C ILE A 107 -4.35 7.30 12.92
N THR A 108 -4.73 6.51 11.91
CA THR A 108 -4.11 6.56 10.58
C THR A 108 -4.23 7.95 9.96
N LYS A 109 -5.41 8.57 10.05
CA LYS A 109 -5.61 9.95 9.57
C LYS A 109 -4.75 10.97 10.32
N LEU A 110 -4.63 10.82 11.64
CA LEU A 110 -3.79 11.68 12.46
C LEU A 110 -2.31 11.54 12.10
N ILE A 111 -1.82 10.31 11.92
CA ILE A 111 -0.45 10.05 11.46
C ILE A 111 -0.20 10.76 10.13
N LEU A 112 -1.08 10.58 9.13
CA LEU A 112 -0.92 11.20 7.81
C LEU A 112 -0.96 12.73 7.85
N LYS A 113 -1.74 13.31 8.77
CA LYS A 113 -1.83 14.76 8.95
C LYS A 113 -0.54 15.36 9.56
N GLU A 114 0.15 14.59 10.41
CA GLU A 114 1.33 15.04 11.15
C GLU A 114 2.66 14.52 10.54
N GLU A 115 2.77 14.42 9.22
CA GLU A 115 3.95 13.87 8.52
C GLU A 115 5.27 14.55 8.92
N THR A 116 5.23 15.84 9.24
CA THR A 116 6.40 16.62 9.71
C THR A 116 6.97 16.09 11.01
N LEU A 117 6.13 15.52 11.87
CA LEU A 117 6.49 14.99 13.20
C LEU A 117 6.89 13.51 13.18
N TRP A 118 6.84 12.86 12.03
CA TRP A 118 7.22 11.45 11.95
C TRP A 118 8.68 11.22 12.36
N PRO A 119 8.97 10.11 13.05
CA PRO A 119 10.32 9.71 13.36
C PRO A 119 11.18 9.58 12.10
N THR A 120 12.45 9.91 12.18
CA THR A 120 13.37 9.92 11.02
C THR A 120 13.44 8.58 10.32
N ARG A 121 13.50 7.48 11.08
CA ARG A 121 13.54 6.12 10.53
C ARG A 121 12.25 5.74 9.84
N PHE A 122 11.13 6.12 10.44
CA PHE A 122 9.80 5.89 9.85
C PHE A 122 9.63 6.69 8.55
N LYS A 123 10.03 7.98 8.53
CA LYS A 123 10.06 8.81 7.31
C LYS A 123 10.84 8.13 6.19
N LYS A 124 12.02 7.56 6.51
CA LYS A 124 12.84 6.85 5.53
C LYS A 124 12.11 5.65 4.94
N ILE A 125 11.50 4.80 5.78
CA ILE A 125 10.75 3.61 5.34
C ILE A 125 9.60 4.01 4.42
N VAL A 126 8.80 5.01 4.81
CA VAL A 126 7.67 5.50 4.01
C VAL A 126 8.16 6.14 2.70
N SER A 127 9.26 6.88 2.73
CA SER A 127 9.85 7.45 1.51
C SER A 127 10.30 6.37 0.53
N GLU A 128 10.92 5.29 1.00
CA GLU A 128 11.30 4.15 0.16
C GLU A 128 10.06 3.43 -0.39
N PHE A 129 9.04 3.22 0.42
CA PHE A 129 7.75 2.68 0.00
C PHE A 129 7.10 3.53 -1.10
N ARG A 130 7.01 4.86 -0.92
CA ARG A 130 6.45 5.78 -1.91
C ARG A 130 7.23 5.76 -3.23
N LYS A 131 8.56 5.69 -3.17
CA LYS A 131 9.42 5.56 -4.37
C LYS A 131 9.16 4.24 -5.09
N ALA A 132 9.03 3.14 -4.35
CA ALA A 132 8.73 1.83 -4.92
C ALA A 132 7.34 1.81 -5.57
N CYS A 133 6.32 2.40 -4.92
CA CYS A 133 4.97 2.54 -5.46
C CYS A 133 4.92 3.31 -6.79
N LYS A 134 5.76 4.34 -6.94
CA LYS A 134 5.87 5.08 -8.21
C LYS A 134 6.59 4.27 -9.28
N LYS A 135 7.65 3.56 -8.88
CA LYS A 135 8.50 2.80 -9.80
C LYS A 135 7.81 1.57 -10.39
N GLU A 136 6.87 0.95 -9.65
CA GLU A 136 6.15 -0.22 -10.16
C GLU A 136 5.17 0.10 -11.28
N LEU A 137 4.76 1.38 -11.42
CA LEU A 137 3.76 1.81 -12.40
C LEU A 137 4.41 2.06 -13.75
N LEU A 138 3.99 1.29 -14.76
CA LEU A 138 4.49 1.37 -16.12
C LEU A 138 3.42 1.95 -17.05
N HIS A 139 3.84 2.62 -18.12
CA HIS A 139 2.96 2.87 -19.25
C HIS A 139 2.87 1.61 -20.12
N GLU A 140 1.79 1.45 -20.87
CA GLU A 140 1.58 0.28 -21.74
C GLU A 140 2.77 0.01 -22.68
N LYS A 141 3.34 1.08 -23.26
CA LYS A 141 4.51 0.99 -24.15
C LYS A 141 5.78 0.45 -23.48
N ASP A 142 5.87 0.54 -22.15
CA ASP A 142 7.03 0.12 -21.37
C ASP A 142 6.87 -1.33 -20.85
N VAL A 143 5.72 -1.95 -21.10
CA VAL A 143 5.45 -3.33 -20.72
C VAL A 143 6.09 -4.27 -21.73
N LYS A 144 7.06 -5.04 -21.29
CA LYS A 144 7.70 -6.10 -22.08
C LYS A 144 6.94 -7.40 -21.87
N LYS A 145 6.48 -8.01 -22.95
CA LYS A 145 5.81 -9.33 -22.91
C LYS A 145 6.81 -10.46 -22.79
N GLU A 146 7.99 -10.29 -23.40
CA GLU A 146 9.10 -11.23 -23.34
C GLU A 146 10.26 -10.56 -22.62
N ILE A 147 10.81 -11.25 -21.64
CA ILE A 147 11.96 -10.81 -20.84
C ILE A 147 12.95 -11.96 -20.72
N ASP A 148 14.22 -11.64 -20.57
CA ASP A 148 15.26 -12.63 -20.35
C ASP A 148 15.28 -13.17 -18.91
N GLU A 149 16.06 -14.24 -18.68
CA GLU A 149 16.17 -14.87 -17.36
C GLU A 149 16.72 -13.93 -16.29
N ALA A 150 17.59 -12.99 -16.66
CA ALA A 150 18.16 -12.02 -15.72
C ALA A 150 17.10 -11.01 -15.27
N GLU A 151 16.26 -10.55 -16.19
CA GLU A 151 15.10 -9.71 -15.91
C GLU A 151 14.06 -10.46 -15.05
N ILE A 152 13.76 -11.74 -15.36
CA ILE A 152 12.89 -12.59 -14.52
C ILE A 152 13.43 -12.69 -13.09
N LYS A 153 14.73 -12.96 -12.93
CA LYS A 153 15.35 -13.05 -11.61
C LYS A 153 15.25 -11.74 -10.84
N LYS A 154 15.43 -10.61 -11.52
CA LYS A 154 15.27 -9.27 -10.96
C LYS A 154 13.83 -8.99 -10.54
N LEU A 155 12.85 -9.37 -11.35
CA LEU A 155 11.43 -9.23 -11.02
C LEU A 155 11.02 -10.13 -9.85
N LYS A 156 11.48 -11.40 -9.82
CA LYS A 156 11.24 -12.32 -8.70
C LYS A 156 11.88 -11.84 -7.39
N GLY A 157 12.98 -11.10 -7.47
CA GLY A 157 13.59 -10.43 -6.33
C GLY A 157 12.91 -9.11 -5.95
N ALA A 158 11.98 -8.62 -6.78
CA ALA A 158 11.21 -7.43 -6.46
C ALA A 158 10.10 -7.72 -5.46
N GLU A 159 9.80 -6.74 -4.63
CA GLU A 159 8.77 -6.85 -3.62
C GLU A 159 7.39 -6.78 -4.28
N MET A 160 6.70 -7.92 -4.41
CA MET A 160 5.36 -7.97 -4.99
C MET A 160 4.32 -7.22 -4.15
N PHE A 161 4.50 -7.27 -2.83
CA PHE A 161 3.61 -6.63 -1.87
C PHE A 161 4.35 -5.51 -1.13
N LEU A 162 4.41 -4.33 -1.75
CA LEU A 162 5.19 -3.20 -1.23
C LEU A 162 4.77 -2.80 0.19
N ALA A 163 3.47 -2.76 0.49
CA ALA A 163 3.01 -2.38 1.81
C ALA A 163 3.38 -3.41 2.91
N PRO A 164 3.14 -4.73 2.74
CA PRO A 164 3.64 -5.74 3.68
C PRO A 164 5.17 -5.72 3.83
N SER A 165 5.91 -5.51 2.75
CA SER A 165 7.36 -5.42 2.81
C SER A 165 7.84 -4.20 3.60
N ALA A 166 7.22 -3.04 3.43
CA ALA A 166 7.53 -1.85 4.22
C ALA A 166 7.21 -2.06 5.71
N VAL A 167 6.11 -2.79 6.03
CA VAL A 167 5.82 -3.22 7.41
C VAL A 167 6.94 -4.09 7.95
N CYS A 168 7.41 -5.10 7.19
CA CYS A 168 8.53 -5.94 7.60
C CYS A 168 9.81 -5.12 7.86
N LYS A 169 10.11 -4.11 7.05
CA LYS A 169 11.27 -3.22 7.25
C LYS A 169 11.19 -2.44 8.57
N LEU A 170 9.99 -2.03 8.99
CA LEU A 170 9.81 -1.40 10.29
C LEU A 170 10.17 -2.36 11.43
N PHE A 171 9.76 -3.63 11.33
CA PHE A 171 10.01 -4.65 12.34
C PHE A 171 11.41 -5.29 12.26
N ALA A 172 12.18 -5.04 11.20
CA ALA A 172 13.51 -5.61 11.03
C ALA A 172 14.53 -5.15 12.08
N LYS A 173 14.29 -4.00 12.72
CA LYS A 173 15.17 -3.44 13.75
C LYS A 173 14.34 -2.93 14.93
N GLN A 174 14.72 -3.34 16.14
CA GLN A 174 14.06 -2.93 17.37
C GLN A 174 13.98 -1.40 17.53
N GLU A 175 15.03 -0.70 17.13
CA GLU A 175 15.08 0.76 17.20
C GLU A 175 13.99 1.45 16.39
N ASN A 176 13.64 0.91 15.20
CA ASN A 176 12.56 1.46 14.38
C ASN A 176 11.21 1.34 15.09
N ILE A 177 11.01 0.21 15.76
CA ILE A 177 9.76 -0.08 16.49
C ILE A 177 9.64 0.84 17.69
N VAL A 178 10.68 0.93 18.50
CA VAL A 178 10.69 1.78 19.72
C VAL A 178 10.43 3.24 19.35
N GLU A 179 11.14 3.76 18.35
CA GLU A 179 10.96 5.14 17.89
C GLU A 179 9.53 5.40 17.40
N PHE A 180 8.96 4.45 16.67
CA PHE A 180 7.59 4.57 16.15
C PHE A 180 6.54 4.46 17.28
N PHE A 181 6.70 3.55 18.23
CA PHE A 181 5.80 3.44 19.38
C PHE A 181 5.84 4.68 20.29
N ASN A 182 7.01 5.26 20.52
CA ASN A 182 7.14 6.51 21.25
C ASN A 182 6.37 7.65 20.57
N TYR A 183 6.49 7.75 19.23
CA TYR A 183 5.72 8.70 18.45
C TYR A 183 4.21 8.46 18.57
N LEU A 184 3.73 7.20 18.44
CA LEU A 184 2.31 6.87 18.59
C LEU A 184 1.78 7.21 19.98
N SER A 185 2.56 6.94 21.04
CA SER A 185 2.18 7.25 22.41
C SER A 185 2.01 8.75 22.61
N GLU A 186 2.91 9.53 22.05
CA GLU A 186 2.84 10.99 22.10
C GLU A 186 1.68 11.56 21.27
N LEU A 187 1.43 10.98 20.08
CA LEU A 187 0.30 11.33 19.24
C LEU A 187 -1.03 11.12 19.98
N ILE A 188 -1.21 9.96 20.62
CA ILE A 188 -2.42 9.66 21.40
C ILE A 188 -2.56 10.63 22.56
N ARG A 189 -1.50 10.85 23.34
CA ARG A 189 -1.53 11.75 24.50
C ARG A 189 -1.98 13.16 24.13
N ARG A 190 -1.44 13.70 23.03
CA ARG A 190 -1.83 15.03 22.55
C ARG A 190 -3.30 15.11 22.14
N ASN A 191 -3.82 14.06 21.51
CA ASN A 191 -5.19 14.06 21.03
C ASN A 191 -6.24 13.71 22.10
N LEU A 192 -5.87 12.97 23.16
CA LEU A 192 -6.76 12.74 24.31
C LEU A 192 -6.86 13.98 25.23
N ASN A 193 -5.79 14.76 25.36
CA ASN A 193 -5.77 15.98 26.19
C ASN A 193 -6.46 17.18 25.52
N GLN A 194 -6.88 17.09 24.27
CA GLN A 194 -7.60 18.15 23.55
C GLN A 194 -9.13 17.98 23.58
N LYS A 195 -9.62 16.92 24.20
CA LYS A 195 -11.04 16.66 24.47
C LYS A 195 -11.38 16.91 25.94
#